data_f491ae64c7bba24f93cbb58d956e5d81
#
_entry.id   f491ae64c7bba24f93cbb58d956e5d81
#
_cell.length_a   1.000
_cell.length_b   1.000
_cell.length_c   1.000
_cell.angle_alpha   90.00
_cell.angle_beta   90.00
_cell.angle_gamma   90.00
#
_symmetry.space_group_name_H-M   'P 1'
#
loop_
_entity.id
_entity.type
_entity.pdbx_description
1 polymer ?
#
loop_
_entity_poly.entity_id
_entity_poly.type
_entity_poly.pdbx_seq_one_letter_code
_entity_poly.pdbx_strand_id
1 'polypeptide(L)'
;MAKKKSTKRKKSTRNPEAAERNKRIAIVSSLVVLAGAVFVAGAMGVAELDRAAASSIVSGTPEVVIHWDTLSDGSVWMPRQEQERLNLAIARAVQGGRALSAEPLKEAVLTLQSSGWVRGVPEARWTSEGQIVLDAAWRVPAAAVRVGSREVIIDWDRYVLPLDYAIGQSNQYYFTNTDAPLPQTGQQWVGTDLQDGITLLRELSKNDLLEQVAGFDLGSGADSGVISIITKRGTRIVWGGGPGRERPGEKNTSVKLDRMRVLYERAGLIDGGVPYVDLRGKDIMIDSNPGG
;
A
#
# COMPACT_ATOMS: atom_id res chain seq x y z
N MET A 1 -10.95 100.41 -54.37
CA MET A 1 -10.34 99.33 -55.17
C MET A 1 -9.43 98.51 -54.28
N ALA A 2 -9.83 97.34 -53.84
CA ALA A 2 -9.06 96.46 -52.93
C ALA A 2 -8.67 95.14 -53.69
N LYS A 3 -7.38 94.88 -53.84
CA LYS A 3 -6.78 93.78 -54.57
C LYS A 3 -6.77 92.51 -53.63
N LYS A 4 -7.51 91.51 -54.00
CA LYS A 4 -7.59 90.16 -53.29
C LYS A 4 -6.35 89.38 -53.64
N LYS A 5 -5.48 89.07 -52.71
CA LYS A 5 -4.33 88.17 -52.83
C LYS A 5 -4.78 86.74 -52.67
N SER A 6 -4.56 85.97 -53.79
CA SER A 6 -4.81 84.53 -53.84
C SER A 6 -3.61 83.75 -53.22
N THR A 7 -3.85 82.99 -52.14
CA THR A 7 -2.84 82.15 -51.49
C THR A 7 -2.85 80.78 -52.21
N LYS A 8 -1.84 80.44 -52.95
CA LYS A 8 -1.67 79.09 -53.56
C LYS A 8 -1.31 78.07 -52.44
N ARG A 9 -2.23 77.11 -52.18
CA ARG A 9 -2.00 75.94 -51.30
C ARG A 9 -0.97 75.02 -51.97
N LYS A 10 0.23 74.87 -51.40
CA LYS A 10 1.24 73.89 -51.77
C LYS A 10 0.68 72.48 -51.54
N LYS A 11 0.50 71.67 -52.62
CA LYS A 11 0.24 70.25 -52.55
C LYS A 11 1.50 69.57 -52.02
N SER A 12 1.40 69.01 -50.80
CA SER A 12 2.42 68.14 -50.23
C SER A 12 2.44 66.82 -51.06
N THR A 13 3.50 66.56 -51.77
CA THR A 13 3.78 65.28 -52.42
C THR A 13 4.08 64.28 -51.35
N ARG A 14 3.08 63.45 -50.98
CA ARG A 14 3.24 62.31 -50.08
C ARG A 14 4.14 61.29 -50.77
N ASN A 15 5.32 61.04 -50.18
CA ASN A 15 6.26 60.01 -50.65
C ASN A 15 5.59 58.65 -50.54
N PRO A 16 5.32 57.92 -51.67
CA PRO A 16 4.55 56.66 -51.65
C PRO A 16 5.21 55.56 -50.82
N GLU A 17 6.52 55.50 -50.77
CA GLU A 17 7.27 54.52 -49.96
C GLU A 17 7.10 54.73 -48.43
N ALA A 18 7.04 56.02 -47.98
CA ALA A 18 6.78 56.30 -46.59
C ALA A 18 5.36 55.96 -46.15
N ALA A 19 4.39 56.07 -47.09
CA ALA A 19 3.01 55.70 -46.85
C ALA A 19 2.85 54.17 -46.72
N GLU A 20 3.53 53.36 -47.56
CA GLU A 20 3.54 51.90 -47.45
C GLU A 20 4.26 51.40 -46.20
N ARG A 21 5.39 51.97 -45.85
CA ARG A 21 6.12 51.63 -44.62
C ARG A 21 5.27 51.91 -43.37
N ASN A 22 4.60 53.04 -43.32
CA ASN A 22 3.72 53.38 -42.21
C ASN A 22 2.49 52.46 -42.13
N LYS A 23 1.97 51.98 -43.28
CA LYS A 23 0.89 51.05 -43.35
C LYS A 23 1.30 49.64 -42.85
N ARG A 24 2.50 49.21 -43.19
CA ARG A 24 3.07 47.93 -42.69
C ARG A 24 3.32 47.98 -41.16
N ILE A 25 3.88 49.11 -40.67
CA ILE A 25 4.11 49.35 -39.23
C ILE A 25 2.76 49.33 -38.48
N ALA A 26 1.73 50.00 -39.00
CA ALA A 26 0.40 50.02 -38.40
C ALA A 26 -0.24 48.63 -38.35
N ILE A 27 -0.09 47.82 -39.39
CA ILE A 27 -0.62 46.45 -39.43
C ILE A 27 0.12 45.55 -38.43
N VAL A 28 1.45 45.62 -38.35
CA VAL A 28 2.24 44.81 -37.41
C VAL A 28 1.94 45.21 -35.98
N SER A 29 1.84 46.51 -35.72
CA SER A 29 1.49 47.01 -34.36
C SER A 29 0.08 46.60 -33.94
N SER A 30 -0.89 46.62 -34.86
CA SER A 30 -2.25 46.11 -34.59
C SER A 30 -2.29 44.62 -34.32
N LEU A 31 -1.50 43.80 -35.03
CA LEU A 31 -1.37 42.37 -34.79
C LEU A 31 -0.73 42.05 -33.44
N VAL A 32 0.30 42.80 -33.03
CA VAL A 32 0.95 42.64 -31.71
C VAL A 32 -0.01 43.02 -30.59
N VAL A 33 -0.76 44.09 -30.74
CA VAL A 33 -1.76 44.50 -29.75
C VAL A 33 -2.89 43.50 -29.65
N LEU A 34 -3.36 42.95 -30.77
CA LEU A 34 -4.41 41.93 -30.79
C LEU A 34 -3.92 40.61 -30.15
N ALA A 35 -2.71 40.16 -30.46
CA ALA A 35 -2.09 39.00 -29.87
C ALA A 35 -1.89 39.19 -28.36
N GLY A 36 -1.45 40.36 -27.89
CA GLY A 36 -1.34 40.71 -26.49
C GLY A 36 -2.68 40.71 -25.80
N ALA A 37 -3.72 41.24 -26.42
CA ALA A 37 -5.08 41.27 -25.85
C ALA A 37 -5.68 39.87 -25.74
N VAL A 38 -5.46 38.97 -26.72
CA VAL A 38 -5.88 37.57 -26.67
C VAL A 38 -5.13 36.80 -25.58
N PHE A 39 -3.85 37.05 -25.40
CA PHE A 39 -3.04 36.44 -24.35
C PHE A 39 -3.49 36.87 -22.94
N VAL A 40 -3.73 38.16 -22.76
CA VAL A 40 -4.24 38.68 -21.47
C VAL A 40 -5.66 38.21 -21.18
N ALA A 41 -6.54 38.21 -22.18
CA ALA A 41 -7.90 37.66 -22.03
C ALA A 41 -7.90 36.16 -21.75
N GLY A 42 -7.01 35.39 -22.40
CA GLY A 42 -6.80 33.98 -22.11
C GLY A 42 -6.31 33.74 -20.67
N ALA A 43 -5.30 34.47 -20.24
CA ALA A 43 -4.76 34.35 -18.89
C ALA A 43 -5.78 34.79 -17.80
N MET A 44 -6.57 35.83 -18.04
CA MET A 44 -7.64 36.24 -17.13
C MET A 44 -8.83 35.27 -17.14
N GLY A 45 -9.19 34.74 -18.33
CA GLY A 45 -10.28 33.80 -18.48
C GLY A 45 -10.03 32.46 -17.78
N VAL A 46 -8.78 31.97 -17.83
CA VAL A 46 -8.38 30.74 -17.08
C VAL A 46 -8.49 30.99 -15.57
N ALA A 47 -8.02 32.12 -15.06
CA ALA A 47 -8.11 32.44 -13.64
C ALA A 47 -9.57 32.65 -13.15
N GLU A 48 -10.45 33.10 -14.02
CA GLU A 48 -11.88 33.28 -13.72
C GLU A 48 -12.65 31.95 -13.79
N LEU A 49 -12.30 31.09 -14.74
CA LEU A 49 -12.82 29.72 -14.84
C LEU A 49 -12.37 28.88 -13.63
N ASP A 50 -11.12 29.01 -13.20
CA ASP A 50 -10.65 28.34 -11.98
C ASP A 50 -11.38 28.84 -10.72
N ARG A 51 -11.67 30.13 -10.61
CA ARG A 51 -12.47 30.69 -9.51
C ARG A 51 -13.93 30.22 -9.59
N ALA A 52 -14.53 30.23 -10.77
CA ALA A 52 -15.91 29.78 -10.96
C ALA A 52 -16.05 28.29 -10.69
N ALA A 53 -15.09 27.47 -11.14
CA ALA A 53 -15.02 26.06 -10.82
C ALA A 53 -14.84 25.84 -9.30
N ALA A 54 -13.94 26.60 -8.66
CA ALA A 54 -13.72 26.52 -7.21
C ALA A 54 -14.92 27.04 -6.37
N SER A 55 -15.73 27.95 -6.90
CA SER A 55 -16.92 28.48 -6.22
C SER A 55 -18.18 27.64 -6.44
N SER A 56 -18.25 26.88 -7.51
CA SER A 56 -19.35 25.96 -7.79
C SER A 56 -19.22 24.62 -7.05
N ILE A 57 -18.01 24.30 -6.52
CA ILE A 57 -17.79 23.14 -5.70
C ILE A 57 -18.08 23.51 -4.26
N VAL A 58 -19.03 22.81 -3.70
CA VAL A 58 -19.59 22.92 -2.35
C VAL A 58 -18.52 23.32 -1.34
N SER A 59 -18.76 24.40 -0.60
CA SER A 59 -17.96 24.83 0.56
C SER A 59 -18.12 23.80 1.69
N GLY A 60 -17.40 22.70 1.62
CA GLY A 60 -17.45 21.60 2.59
C GLY A 60 -16.17 20.79 2.56
N THR A 61 -15.97 19.97 3.59
CA THR A 61 -14.91 18.96 3.61
C THR A 61 -15.10 18.05 2.41
N PRO A 62 -14.07 17.85 1.55
CA PRO A 62 -14.21 16.97 0.41
C PRO A 62 -14.57 15.54 0.88
N GLU A 63 -15.52 14.92 0.20
CA GLU A 63 -15.83 13.51 0.40
C GLU A 63 -14.64 12.67 -0.08
N VAL A 64 -14.28 11.66 0.70
CA VAL A 64 -13.17 10.77 0.38
C VAL A 64 -13.72 9.39 0.08
N VAL A 65 -13.38 8.86 -1.06
CA VAL A 65 -13.71 7.51 -1.52
C VAL A 65 -12.43 6.69 -1.59
N ILE A 66 -12.36 5.61 -0.81
CA ILE A 66 -11.23 4.68 -0.84
C ILE A 66 -11.64 3.44 -1.60
N HIS A 67 -10.83 3.04 -2.58
CA HIS A 67 -11.02 1.77 -3.27
C HIS A 67 -10.39 0.63 -2.45
N TRP A 68 -11.25 -0.29 -2.02
CA TRP A 68 -10.86 -1.45 -1.25
C TRP A 68 -10.75 -2.68 -2.16
N ASP A 69 -9.66 -3.45 -2.00
CA ASP A 69 -9.59 -4.75 -2.64
C ASP A 69 -10.65 -5.68 -2.06
N THR A 70 -11.34 -6.40 -2.94
CA THR A 70 -12.37 -7.35 -2.58
C THR A 70 -11.91 -8.79 -2.73
N LEU A 71 -12.45 -9.67 -1.90
CA LEU A 71 -12.30 -11.11 -2.02
C LEU A 71 -13.17 -11.64 -3.18
N SER A 72 -13.01 -12.91 -3.51
CA SER A 72 -13.76 -13.57 -4.60
C SER A 72 -15.28 -13.57 -4.41
N ASP A 73 -15.75 -13.44 -3.17
CA ASP A 73 -17.16 -13.32 -2.79
C ASP A 73 -17.68 -11.86 -2.81
N GLY A 74 -16.83 -10.90 -3.20
CA GLY A 74 -17.15 -9.47 -3.24
C GLY A 74 -17.06 -8.76 -1.88
N SER A 75 -16.75 -9.46 -0.80
CA SER A 75 -16.52 -8.84 0.50
C SER A 75 -15.16 -8.16 0.57
N VAL A 76 -15.05 -7.11 1.38
CA VAL A 76 -13.75 -6.47 1.68
C VAL A 76 -13.07 -7.25 2.79
N TRP A 77 -11.83 -7.66 2.58
CA TRP A 77 -11.07 -8.43 3.56
C TRP A 77 -10.71 -7.64 4.83
N MET A 78 -10.60 -6.31 4.73
CA MET A 78 -10.28 -5.45 5.87
C MET A 78 -11.47 -5.34 6.82
N PRO A 79 -11.28 -5.46 8.15
CA PRO A 79 -12.36 -5.29 9.12
C PRO A 79 -13.02 -3.92 9.01
N ARG A 80 -14.35 -3.88 9.09
CA ARG A 80 -15.14 -2.65 8.94
C ARG A 80 -14.70 -1.53 9.88
N GLN A 81 -14.34 -1.87 11.11
CA GLN A 81 -13.83 -0.91 12.09
C GLN A 81 -12.55 -0.21 11.59
N GLU A 82 -11.64 -0.94 10.93
CA GLU A 82 -10.41 -0.36 10.37
C GLU A 82 -10.69 0.49 9.14
N GLN A 83 -11.63 0.09 8.29
CA GLN A 83 -12.09 0.92 7.17
C GLN A 83 -12.65 2.26 7.66
N GLU A 84 -13.53 2.24 8.69
CA GLU A 84 -14.12 3.43 9.30
C GLU A 84 -13.06 4.32 9.94
N ARG A 85 -12.08 3.71 10.64
CA ARG A 85 -10.94 4.42 11.25
C ARG A 85 -10.08 5.14 10.20
N LEU A 86 -9.76 4.49 9.09
CA LEU A 86 -9.00 5.08 8.00
C LEU A 86 -9.77 6.20 7.31
N ASN A 87 -11.05 5.97 6.98
CA ASN A 87 -11.91 6.99 6.39
C ASN A 87 -11.97 8.24 7.27
N LEU A 88 -12.15 8.06 8.58
CA LEU A 88 -12.19 9.18 9.53
C LEU A 88 -10.85 9.91 9.65
N ALA A 89 -9.74 9.19 9.66
CA ALA A 89 -8.40 9.78 9.73
C ALA A 89 -8.12 10.64 8.49
N ILE A 90 -8.43 10.13 7.30
CA ILE A 90 -8.22 10.85 6.04
C ILE A 90 -9.17 12.03 5.93
N ALA A 91 -10.45 11.86 6.27
CA ALA A 91 -11.42 12.98 6.25
C ALA A 91 -10.98 14.13 7.17
N ARG A 92 -10.40 13.84 8.33
CA ARG A 92 -9.82 14.85 9.22
C ARG A 92 -8.59 15.53 8.62
N ALA A 93 -7.72 14.77 7.96
CA ALA A 93 -6.50 15.31 7.34
C ALA A 93 -6.80 16.25 6.18
N VAL A 94 -7.86 16.00 5.41
CA VAL A 94 -8.27 16.87 4.29
C VAL A 94 -9.23 17.99 4.69
N GLN A 95 -9.64 18.05 5.95
CA GLN A 95 -10.59 19.04 6.46
C GLN A 95 -10.01 20.47 6.31
N GLY A 96 -10.80 21.37 5.74
CA GLY A 96 -10.40 22.77 5.51
C GLY A 96 -9.48 22.97 4.31
N GLY A 97 -9.13 21.92 3.60
CA GLY A 97 -8.37 22.01 2.35
C GLY A 97 -9.18 22.67 1.24
N ARG A 98 -8.49 23.41 0.36
CA ARG A 98 -9.14 24.03 -0.81
C ARG A 98 -9.49 22.96 -1.83
N ALA A 99 -10.75 22.94 -2.26
CA ALA A 99 -11.23 22.03 -3.29
C ALA A 99 -10.40 22.16 -4.59
N LEU A 100 -10.18 21.01 -5.28
CA LEU A 100 -9.39 20.89 -6.51
C LEU A 100 -7.92 21.36 -6.40
N SER A 101 -7.42 21.60 -5.19
CA SER A 101 -6.01 21.90 -4.98
C SER A 101 -5.21 20.63 -4.72
N ALA A 102 -3.89 20.70 -4.83
CA ALA A 102 -3.00 19.57 -4.59
C ALA A 102 -2.83 19.23 -3.09
N GLU A 103 -3.08 20.19 -2.20
CA GLU A 103 -2.81 20.05 -0.77
C GLU A 103 -3.65 18.94 -0.12
N PRO A 104 -5.00 18.87 -0.27
CA PRO A 104 -5.79 17.78 0.29
C PRO A 104 -5.41 16.42 -0.26
N LEU A 105 -5.02 16.32 -1.55
CA LEU A 105 -4.55 15.06 -2.13
C LEU A 105 -3.28 14.58 -1.44
N LYS A 106 -2.33 15.49 -1.22
CA LYS A 106 -1.07 15.18 -0.54
C LYS A 106 -1.31 14.73 0.91
N GLU A 107 -2.15 15.43 1.65
CA GLU A 107 -2.49 15.06 3.03
C GLU A 107 -3.21 13.71 3.11
N ALA A 108 -4.11 13.42 2.17
CA ALA A 108 -4.78 12.13 2.07
C ALA A 108 -3.77 10.99 1.81
N VAL A 109 -2.85 11.18 0.85
CA VAL A 109 -1.78 10.22 0.53
C VAL A 109 -0.88 9.99 1.73
N LEU A 110 -0.37 11.03 2.38
CA LEU A 110 0.51 10.91 3.54
C LEU A 110 -0.18 10.20 4.71
N THR A 111 -1.45 10.53 4.97
CA THR A 111 -2.24 9.90 6.02
C THR A 111 -2.44 8.40 5.75
N LEU A 112 -2.80 8.06 4.51
CA LEU A 112 -2.99 6.67 4.13
C LEU A 112 -1.67 5.90 4.14
N GLN A 113 -0.58 6.48 3.65
CA GLN A 113 0.74 5.87 3.64
C GLN A 113 1.27 5.61 5.06
N SER A 114 1.06 6.56 5.99
CA SER A 114 1.49 6.43 7.38
C SER A 114 0.65 5.46 8.20
N SER A 115 -0.50 5.02 7.68
CA SER A 115 -1.39 4.09 8.38
C SER A 115 -0.79 2.70 8.62
N GLY A 116 0.22 2.30 7.85
CA GLY A 116 0.81 0.97 7.84
C GLY A 116 0.06 -0.06 6.98
N TRP A 117 -1.09 0.30 6.40
CA TRP A 117 -1.92 -0.60 5.59
C TRP A 117 -1.53 -0.71 4.13
N VAL A 118 -0.72 0.21 3.60
CA VAL A 118 -0.44 0.27 2.16
C VAL A 118 1.01 -0.07 1.82
N ARG A 119 1.20 -0.58 0.59
CA ARG A 119 2.51 -0.79 -0.03
C ARG A 119 2.81 0.40 -0.93
N GLY A 120 4.01 0.96 -0.81
CA GLY A 120 4.43 2.08 -1.66
C GLY A 120 3.63 3.36 -1.41
N VAL A 121 3.41 4.14 -2.46
CA VAL A 121 2.72 5.43 -2.41
C VAL A 121 1.33 5.27 -3.02
N PRO A 122 0.26 5.58 -2.28
CA PRO A 122 -1.10 5.58 -2.81
C PRO A 122 -1.27 6.63 -3.92
N GLU A 123 -2.19 6.39 -4.83
CA GLU A 123 -2.63 7.37 -5.82
C GLU A 123 -3.86 8.12 -5.30
N ALA A 124 -3.86 9.45 -5.48
CA ALA A 124 -4.99 10.30 -5.13
C ALA A 124 -5.37 11.19 -6.30
N ARG A 125 -6.67 11.28 -6.58
CA ARG A 125 -7.17 12.16 -7.63
C ARG A 125 -8.49 12.79 -7.25
N TRP A 126 -8.76 13.96 -7.81
CA TRP A 126 -10.07 14.57 -7.77
C TRP A 126 -11.00 13.96 -8.82
N THR A 127 -12.26 13.80 -8.46
CA THR A 127 -13.34 13.57 -9.43
C THR A 127 -13.89 14.91 -9.93
N SER A 128 -14.70 14.86 -11.00
CA SER A 128 -15.45 16.03 -11.50
C SER A 128 -16.47 16.56 -10.49
N GLU A 129 -16.86 15.75 -9.53
CA GLU A 129 -17.83 16.08 -8.47
C GLU A 129 -17.17 16.67 -7.22
N GLY A 130 -15.82 16.80 -7.22
CA GLY A 130 -15.08 17.37 -6.09
C GLY A 130 -14.84 16.37 -4.95
N GLN A 131 -14.91 15.07 -5.22
CA GLN A 131 -14.52 14.02 -4.29
C GLN A 131 -13.05 13.67 -4.47
N ILE A 132 -12.40 13.19 -3.42
CA ILE A 132 -11.05 12.61 -3.48
C ILE A 132 -11.18 11.09 -3.58
N VAL A 133 -10.65 10.51 -4.64
CA VAL A 133 -10.55 9.05 -4.80
C VAL A 133 -9.13 8.62 -4.49
N LEU A 134 -9.00 7.59 -3.65
CA LEU A 134 -7.74 6.99 -3.24
C LEU A 134 -7.66 5.54 -3.74
N ASP A 135 -6.60 5.26 -4.47
CA ASP A 135 -6.24 3.92 -4.95
C ASP A 135 -4.93 3.50 -4.28
N ALA A 136 -4.88 2.30 -3.70
CA ALA A 136 -3.71 1.81 -2.99
C ALA A 136 -3.50 0.30 -3.19
N ALA A 137 -2.25 -0.11 -3.17
CA ALA A 137 -1.90 -1.52 -3.02
C ALA A 137 -1.91 -1.87 -1.53
N TRP A 138 -2.86 -2.71 -1.13
CA TRP A 138 -3.10 -3.04 0.27
C TRP A 138 -2.18 -4.14 0.78
N ARG A 139 -1.83 -4.08 2.07
CA ARG A 139 -1.17 -5.15 2.81
C ARG A 139 -2.23 -6.06 3.40
N VAL A 140 -2.15 -7.34 3.09
CA VAL A 140 -3.09 -8.35 3.59
C VAL A 140 -2.46 -9.10 4.75
N PRO A 141 -3.15 -9.30 5.88
CA PRO A 141 -2.68 -10.12 7.00
C PRO A 141 -2.24 -11.52 6.54
N ALA A 142 -1.10 -11.97 7.00
CA ALA A 142 -0.56 -13.30 6.71
C ALA A 142 -0.45 -14.18 7.95
N ALA A 143 0.00 -13.59 9.06
CA ALA A 143 0.20 -14.29 10.32
C ALA A 143 0.26 -13.31 11.50
N ALA A 144 0.25 -13.86 12.71
CA ALA A 144 0.49 -13.15 13.95
C ALA A 144 1.90 -13.49 14.48
N VAL A 145 2.54 -12.54 15.15
CA VAL A 145 3.75 -12.77 15.93
C VAL A 145 3.41 -12.52 17.40
N ARG A 146 3.66 -13.49 18.26
CA ARG A 146 3.43 -13.39 19.72
C ARG A 146 4.56 -12.63 20.38
N VAL A 147 4.22 -11.49 20.99
CA VAL A 147 5.16 -10.65 21.74
C VAL A 147 4.55 -10.35 23.12
N GLY A 148 5.16 -10.90 24.16
CA GLY A 148 4.59 -10.81 25.51
C GLY A 148 3.18 -11.41 25.57
N SER A 149 2.16 -10.61 25.91
CA SER A 149 0.75 -11.03 26.00
C SER A 149 -0.08 -10.71 24.75
N ARG A 150 0.54 -10.31 23.65
CA ARG A 150 -0.17 -9.85 22.44
C ARG A 150 0.22 -10.65 21.20
N GLU A 151 -0.67 -10.63 20.22
CA GLU A 151 -0.47 -11.09 18.84
C GLU A 151 -0.44 -9.87 17.93
N VAL A 152 0.72 -9.57 17.37
CA VAL A 152 0.95 -8.48 16.41
C VAL A 152 0.84 -9.03 15.00
N ILE A 153 0.03 -8.43 14.17
CA ILE A 153 -0.24 -8.94 12.82
C ILE A 153 0.82 -8.45 11.84
N ILE A 154 1.25 -9.35 10.97
CA ILE A 154 2.20 -9.07 9.88
C ILE A 154 1.61 -9.50 8.53
N ASP A 155 2.06 -8.84 7.46
CA ASP A 155 1.79 -9.26 6.09
C ASP A 155 2.80 -10.33 5.58
N TRP A 156 2.61 -10.79 4.35
CA TRP A 156 3.48 -11.77 3.69
C TRP A 156 4.92 -11.29 3.48
N ASP A 157 5.18 -9.98 3.52
CA ASP A 157 6.50 -9.38 3.42
C ASP A 157 7.06 -9.00 4.81
N ARG A 158 6.39 -9.45 5.87
CA ARG A 158 6.73 -9.22 7.29
C ARG A 158 6.62 -7.76 7.74
N TYR A 159 5.82 -6.93 7.08
CA TYR A 159 5.52 -5.61 7.59
C TYR A 159 4.48 -5.69 8.71
N VAL A 160 4.72 -4.97 9.79
CA VAL A 160 3.80 -4.89 10.93
C VAL A 160 2.56 -4.08 10.53
N LEU A 161 1.39 -4.70 10.65
CA LEU A 161 0.10 -4.06 10.42
C LEU A 161 -0.40 -3.38 11.69
N PRO A 162 -1.29 -2.36 11.59
CA PRO A 162 -1.82 -1.64 12.75
C PRO A 162 -2.92 -2.43 13.48
N LEU A 163 -2.69 -3.72 13.66
CA LEU A 163 -3.59 -4.65 14.35
C LEU A 163 -2.81 -5.39 15.43
N ASP A 164 -3.33 -5.38 16.64
CA ASP A 164 -2.88 -6.25 17.71
C ASP A 164 -4.08 -6.86 18.45
N TYR A 165 -3.87 -8.06 18.96
CA TYR A 165 -4.89 -8.84 19.65
C TYR A 165 -4.32 -9.45 20.93
N ALA A 166 -5.18 -9.83 21.86
CA ALA A 166 -4.78 -10.75 22.91
C ALA A 166 -4.43 -12.12 22.30
N ILE A 167 -3.57 -12.88 22.97
CA ILE A 167 -3.15 -14.21 22.51
C ILE A 167 -4.36 -15.10 22.20
N GLY A 168 -4.38 -15.66 20.99
CA GLY A 168 -5.44 -16.55 20.50
C GLY A 168 -6.69 -15.85 19.99
N GLN A 169 -6.71 -14.52 19.89
CA GLN A 169 -7.85 -13.75 19.40
C GLN A 169 -7.73 -13.30 17.95
N SER A 170 -6.54 -13.40 17.35
CA SER A 170 -6.32 -12.96 15.96
C SER A 170 -6.90 -13.88 14.90
N ASN A 171 -7.19 -15.14 15.25
CA ASN A 171 -7.54 -16.22 14.32
C ASN A 171 -6.51 -16.41 13.19
N GLN A 172 -5.27 -16.00 13.40
CA GLN A 172 -4.16 -16.15 12.47
C GLN A 172 -3.24 -17.29 12.90
N TYR A 173 -2.48 -17.85 11.95
CA TYR A 173 -1.30 -18.65 12.29
C TYR A 173 -0.32 -17.78 13.06
N TYR A 174 0.30 -18.31 14.10
CA TYR A 174 1.19 -17.51 14.94
C TYR A 174 2.65 -17.97 14.85
N PHE A 175 3.54 -17.02 15.06
CA PHE A 175 4.96 -17.26 15.30
C PHE A 175 5.31 -16.91 16.73
N THR A 176 6.20 -17.70 17.35
CA THR A 176 6.77 -17.45 18.67
C THR A 176 8.30 -17.49 18.62
N ASN A 177 8.94 -16.90 19.60
CA ASN A 177 10.39 -16.95 19.78
C ASN A 177 11.16 -16.36 18.59
N THR A 178 10.72 -15.20 18.10
CA THR A 178 11.48 -14.43 17.10
C THR A 178 12.70 -13.79 17.74
N ASP A 179 13.85 -13.85 17.06
CA ASP A 179 15.12 -13.28 17.55
C ASP A 179 15.13 -11.74 17.50
N ALA A 180 14.51 -11.15 16.47
CA ALA A 180 14.51 -9.71 16.28
C ALA A 180 13.41 -9.02 17.10
N PRO A 181 13.68 -7.83 17.67
CA PRO A 181 12.71 -7.06 18.42
C PRO A 181 11.56 -6.56 17.54
N LEU A 182 10.39 -6.32 18.16
CA LEU A 182 9.22 -5.77 17.49
C LEU A 182 9.52 -4.39 16.88
N PRO A 183 9.39 -4.21 15.54
CA PRO A 183 9.49 -2.91 14.90
C PRO A 183 8.21 -2.09 15.06
N GLN A 184 8.24 -0.83 14.60
CA GLN A 184 7.05 0.00 14.59
C GLN A 184 6.05 -0.45 13.50
N THR A 185 4.79 -0.11 13.68
CA THR A 185 3.74 -0.31 12.68
C THR A 185 4.16 0.28 11.33
N GLY A 186 3.92 -0.46 10.25
CA GLY A 186 4.33 -0.08 8.89
C GLY A 186 5.79 -0.36 8.56
N GLN A 187 6.60 -0.83 9.51
CA GLN A 187 7.98 -1.24 9.28
C GLN A 187 8.11 -2.74 9.08
N GLN A 188 9.11 -3.14 8.32
CA GLN A 188 9.40 -4.54 8.08
C GLN A 188 10.10 -5.17 9.28
N TRP A 189 9.59 -6.32 9.73
CA TRP A 189 10.24 -7.13 10.74
C TRP A 189 11.41 -7.88 10.13
N VAL A 190 12.61 -7.37 10.37
CA VAL A 190 13.85 -7.98 9.86
C VAL A 190 14.27 -9.12 10.77
N GLY A 191 14.63 -10.25 10.16
CA GLY A 191 15.04 -11.47 10.87
C GLY A 191 15.02 -12.64 9.90
N THR A 192 16.03 -13.50 9.94
CA THR A 192 16.10 -14.69 9.08
C THR A 192 15.17 -15.78 9.57
N ASP A 193 14.95 -15.86 10.87
CA ASP A 193 14.05 -16.76 11.57
C ASP A 193 12.59 -16.55 11.12
N LEU A 194 12.09 -15.32 11.21
CA LEU A 194 10.74 -14.98 10.77
C LEU A 194 10.58 -15.10 9.24
N GLN A 195 11.64 -14.80 8.47
CA GLN A 195 11.63 -15.01 7.03
C GLN A 195 11.48 -16.49 6.68
N ASP A 196 12.21 -17.36 7.35
CA ASP A 196 12.15 -18.80 7.17
C ASP A 196 10.78 -19.34 7.60
N GLY A 197 10.23 -18.82 8.71
CA GLY A 197 8.88 -19.15 9.18
C GLY A 197 7.79 -18.79 8.17
N ILE A 198 7.80 -17.58 7.61
CA ILE A 198 6.85 -17.14 6.56
C ILE A 198 7.03 -17.97 5.28
N THR A 199 8.27 -18.34 4.94
CA THR A 199 8.52 -19.21 3.79
C THR A 199 7.92 -20.59 4.02
N LEU A 200 8.07 -21.16 5.21
CA LEU A 200 7.46 -22.44 5.58
C LEU A 200 5.94 -22.37 5.58
N LEU A 201 5.36 -21.31 6.15
CA LEU A 201 3.90 -21.08 6.11
C LEU A 201 3.38 -21.08 4.67
N ARG A 202 4.08 -20.43 3.74
CA ARG A 202 3.74 -20.38 2.32
C ARG A 202 3.86 -21.76 1.65
N GLU A 203 4.90 -22.54 1.98
CA GLU A 203 5.07 -23.89 1.45
C GLU A 203 3.96 -24.86 1.95
N LEU A 204 3.60 -24.77 3.23
CA LEU A 204 2.50 -25.56 3.78
C LEU A 204 1.14 -25.18 3.16
N SER A 205 0.92 -23.89 2.90
CA SER A 205 -0.29 -23.39 2.22
C SER A 205 -0.42 -23.99 0.81
N LYS A 206 0.66 -23.99 0.03
CA LYS A 206 0.67 -24.55 -1.33
C LYS A 206 0.43 -26.05 -1.38
N ASN A 207 0.63 -26.74 -0.26
CA ASN A 207 0.51 -28.20 -0.14
C ASN A 207 -0.72 -28.65 0.65
N ASP A 208 -1.66 -27.75 0.96
CA ASP A 208 -2.91 -28.00 1.70
C ASP A 208 -2.69 -28.62 3.09
N LEU A 209 -1.56 -28.31 3.74
CA LEU A 209 -1.17 -28.86 5.04
C LEU A 209 -1.45 -27.91 6.21
N LEU A 210 -2.04 -26.73 5.96
CA LEU A 210 -2.26 -25.71 7.00
C LEU A 210 -3.48 -25.95 7.89
N GLU A 211 -4.44 -26.74 7.46
CA GLU A 211 -5.71 -26.89 8.18
C GLU A 211 -5.53 -27.30 9.65
N GLN A 212 -4.52 -28.15 9.92
CA GLN A 212 -4.24 -28.67 11.26
C GLN A 212 -3.14 -27.90 12.01
N VAL A 213 -2.54 -26.88 11.38
CA VAL A 213 -1.50 -26.05 11.98
C VAL A 213 -2.13 -24.94 12.81
N ALA A 214 -1.60 -24.71 14.01
CA ALA A 214 -1.93 -23.55 14.85
C ALA A 214 -0.87 -22.45 14.71
N GLY A 215 0.42 -22.83 14.68
CA GLY A 215 1.50 -21.85 14.57
C GLY A 215 2.88 -22.48 14.46
N PHE A 216 3.88 -21.66 14.68
CA PHE A 216 5.29 -22.01 14.50
C PHE A 216 6.11 -21.47 15.70
N ASP A 217 6.97 -22.31 16.20
CA ASP A 217 8.02 -21.93 17.15
C ASP A 217 9.33 -21.79 16.35
N LEU A 218 9.90 -20.60 16.31
CA LEU A 218 11.12 -20.30 15.55
C LEU A 218 12.40 -20.70 16.30
N GLY A 219 12.23 -21.23 17.51
CA GLY A 219 13.33 -21.64 18.37
C GLY A 219 14.01 -20.46 19.07
N SER A 220 14.63 -20.71 20.18
CA SER A 220 15.36 -19.71 20.97
C SER A 220 16.59 -20.33 21.62
N GLY A 221 17.58 -19.51 21.95
CA GLY A 221 18.81 -19.97 22.60
C GLY A 221 19.55 -21.03 21.77
N ALA A 222 19.74 -22.23 22.33
CA ALA A 222 20.44 -23.35 21.65
C ALA A 222 19.69 -23.88 20.42
N ASP A 223 18.36 -23.71 20.39
CA ASP A 223 17.48 -24.11 19.28
C ASP A 223 17.22 -22.97 18.27
N SER A 224 17.88 -21.83 18.40
CA SER A 224 17.69 -20.69 17.47
C SER A 224 17.81 -21.13 16.03
N GLY A 225 16.79 -20.77 15.20
CA GLY A 225 16.70 -21.16 13.82
C GLY A 225 16.29 -22.63 13.57
N VAL A 226 15.83 -23.36 14.61
CA VAL A 226 15.12 -24.64 14.46
C VAL A 226 13.63 -24.38 14.52
N ILE A 227 12.99 -24.41 13.37
CA ILE A 227 11.55 -24.21 13.29
C ILE A 227 10.83 -25.48 13.74
N SER A 228 9.83 -25.32 14.57
CA SER A 228 8.87 -26.37 14.89
C SER A 228 7.45 -25.91 14.53
N ILE A 229 6.68 -26.79 13.90
CA ILE A 229 5.26 -26.57 13.60
C ILE A 229 4.47 -27.02 14.83
N ILE A 230 3.56 -26.17 15.29
CA ILE A 230 2.64 -26.49 16.40
C ILE A 230 1.28 -26.77 15.79
N THR A 231 0.76 -27.97 16.03
CA THR A 231 -0.57 -28.34 15.52
C THR A 231 -1.67 -27.78 16.43
N LYS A 232 -2.91 -27.75 15.94
CA LYS A 232 -4.11 -27.37 16.74
C LYS A 232 -4.33 -28.29 17.94
N ARG A 233 -3.76 -29.52 17.92
CA ARG A 233 -3.78 -30.49 19.00
C ARG A 233 -2.66 -30.27 20.04
N GLY A 234 -1.73 -29.33 19.76
CA GLY A 234 -0.58 -29.08 20.60
C GLY A 234 0.65 -29.94 20.30
N THR A 235 0.61 -30.81 19.28
CA THR A 235 1.76 -31.59 18.85
C THR A 235 2.85 -30.69 18.32
N ARG A 236 4.11 -31.02 18.69
CA ARG A 236 5.31 -30.36 18.17
C ARG A 236 5.92 -31.19 17.04
N ILE A 237 5.90 -30.68 15.82
CA ILE A 237 6.57 -31.27 14.67
C ILE A 237 7.85 -30.48 14.40
N VAL A 238 9.01 -31.08 14.68
CA VAL A 238 10.31 -30.43 14.44
C VAL A 238 10.63 -30.46 12.96
N TRP A 239 10.61 -29.27 12.35
CA TRP A 239 10.94 -29.06 10.96
C TRP A 239 12.44 -28.91 10.72
N GLY A 240 13.14 -28.15 11.55
CA GLY A 240 14.55 -27.80 11.43
C GLY A 240 14.79 -26.45 10.78
N GLY A 241 15.79 -26.35 9.93
CA GLY A 241 16.11 -25.12 9.18
C GLY A 241 15.00 -24.73 8.19
N GLY A 242 14.96 -23.44 7.84
CA GLY A 242 13.96 -22.91 6.90
C GLY A 242 14.01 -23.58 5.52
N PRO A 243 12.92 -23.52 4.73
CA PRO A 243 12.90 -24.07 3.37
C PRO A 243 13.99 -23.48 2.48
N GLY A 244 14.80 -24.37 1.87
CA GLY A 244 15.99 -24.00 1.08
C GLY A 244 17.19 -23.58 1.92
N ARG A 245 17.10 -23.66 3.25
CA ARG A 245 18.15 -23.31 4.23
C ARG A 245 18.28 -24.41 5.30
N GLU A 246 18.09 -25.64 4.88
CA GLU A 246 18.20 -26.82 5.73
C GLU A 246 19.62 -26.91 6.32
N ARG A 247 19.70 -27.39 7.55
CA ARG A 247 20.97 -27.58 8.26
C ARG A 247 21.72 -28.81 7.74
N PRO A 248 23.02 -28.89 7.89
CA PRO A 248 23.79 -30.09 7.52
C PRO A 248 23.19 -31.36 8.15
N GLY A 249 22.93 -32.36 7.32
CA GLY A 249 22.31 -33.63 7.74
C GLY A 249 20.80 -33.67 7.75
N GLU A 250 20.12 -32.54 7.57
CA GLU A 250 18.67 -32.51 7.45
C GLU A 250 18.19 -32.90 6.05
N LYS A 251 17.00 -33.44 5.96
CA LYS A 251 16.30 -33.64 4.71
C LYS A 251 15.79 -32.31 4.14
N ASN A 252 15.72 -32.23 2.82
CA ASN A 252 15.21 -31.04 2.14
C ASN A 252 13.69 -30.86 2.35
N THR A 253 13.21 -29.68 2.04
CA THR A 253 11.82 -29.26 2.19
C THR A 253 10.83 -30.23 1.56
N SER A 254 11.08 -30.70 0.30
CA SER A 254 10.14 -31.59 -0.38
C SER A 254 9.98 -32.93 0.34
N VAL A 255 11.07 -33.51 0.82
CA VAL A 255 11.03 -34.77 1.59
C VAL A 255 10.28 -34.58 2.91
N LYS A 256 10.45 -33.46 3.60
CA LYS A 256 9.73 -33.18 4.85
C LYS A 256 8.22 -33.02 4.59
N LEU A 257 7.83 -32.34 3.51
CA LEU A 257 6.43 -32.21 3.09
C LEU A 257 5.81 -33.57 2.74
N ASP A 258 6.53 -34.41 1.99
CA ASP A 258 6.07 -35.77 1.66
C ASP A 258 5.88 -36.63 2.91
N ARG A 259 6.77 -36.49 3.89
CA ARG A 259 6.62 -37.15 5.20
C ARG A 259 5.36 -36.75 5.93
N MET A 260 5.06 -35.44 5.98
CA MET A 260 3.82 -34.94 6.58
C MET A 260 2.59 -35.47 5.84
N ARG A 261 2.65 -35.53 4.51
CA ARG A 261 1.56 -36.11 3.68
C ARG A 261 1.35 -37.59 3.97
N VAL A 262 2.43 -38.37 4.06
CA VAL A 262 2.35 -39.78 4.43
C VAL A 262 1.75 -39.99 5.83
N LEU A 263 2.10 -39.17 6.80
CA LEU A 263 1.48 -39.19 8.13
C LEU A 263 -0.02 -38.89 8.06
N TYR A 264 -0.39 -37.86 7.29
CA TYR A 264 -1.78 -37.49 7.07
C TYR A 264 -2.58 -38.61 6.36
N GLU A 265 -2.05 -39.20 5.31
CA GLU A 265 -2.71 -40.32 4.59
C GLU A 265 -2.95 -41.56 5.46
N ARG A 266 -2.03 -41.84 6.40
CA ARG A 266 -2.13 -42.98 7.30
C ARG A 266 -3.04 -42.77 8.50
N ALA A 267 -3.01 -41.59 9.08
CA ALA A 267 -3.66 -41.30 10.36
C ALA A 267 -4.75 -40.20 10.29
N GLY A 268 -4.94 -39.56 9.12
CA GLY A 268 -5.78 -38.37 9.02
C GLY A 268 -5.21 -37.14 9.72
N LEU A 269 -3.96 -37.21 10.21
CA LEU A 269 -3.32 -36.21 11.03
C LEU A 269 -1.89 -35.97 10.54
N ILE A 270 -1.52 -34.69 10.34
CA ILE A 270 -0.17 -34.31 9.89
C ILE A 270 0.94 -34.68 10.88
N ASP A 271 0.58 -34.93 12.12
CA ASP A 271 1.43 -35.37 13.22
C ASP A 271 1.39 -36.90 13.45
N GLY A 272 0.64 -37.64 12.63
CA GLY A 272 0.46 -39.08 12.81
C GLY A 272 -0.26 -39.51 14.10
N GLY A 273 -0.86 -38.55 14.82
CA GLY A 273 -1.58 -38.81 16.08
C GLY A 273 -0.70 -38.92 17.32
N VAL A 274 0.58 -38.53 17.22
CA VAL A 274 1.56 -38.60 18.32
C VAL A 274 1.92 -37.21 18.85
N PRO A 275 2.38 -37.04 20.08
CA PRO A 275 2.66 -35.73 20.65
C PRO A 275 3.96 -35.06 20.14
N TYR A 276 4.86 -35.82 19.52
CA TYR A 276 6.12 -35.31 19.01
C TYR A 276 6.53 -36.04 17.73
N VAL A 277 6.97 -35.26 16.74
CA VAL A 277 7.50 -35.76 15.46
C VAL A 277 8.75 -34.98 15.08
N ASP A 278 9.82 -35.67 14.65
CA ASP A 278 11.00 -35.03 14.09
C ASP A 278 11.16 -35.44 12.61
N LEU A 279 11.11 -34.47 11.72
CA LEU A 279 11.20 -34.66 10.27
C LEU A 279 12.61 -34.48 9.70
N ARG A 280 13.58 -34.07 10.50
CA ARG A 280 14.91 -33.66 10.05
C ARG A 280 15.76 -34.81 9.54
N GLY A 281 15.80 -35.90 10.29
CA GLY A 281 16.72 -37.02 10.13
C GLY A 281 16.53 -37.88 8.89
N LYS A 282 17.27 -38.98 8.81
CA LYS A 282 17.12 -40.00 7.75
C LYS A 282 15.72 -40.61 7.79
N ASP A 283 15.26 -40.97 8.99
CA ASP A 283 13.95 -41.55 9.27
C ASP A 283 13.10 -40.55 10.07
N ILE A 284 11.78 -40.73 10.06
CA ILE A 284 10.88 -39.96 10.91
C ILE A 284 11.04 -40.50 12.32
N MET A 285 11.41 -39.60 13.27
CA MET A 285 11.40 -39.95 14.69
C MET A 285 10.04 -39.58 15.30
N ILE A 286 9.42 -40.53 15.95
CA ILE A 286 8.12 -40.36 16.61
C ILE A 286 8.30 -40.71 18.08
N ASP A 287 7.88 -39.84 18.96
CA ASP A 287 7.87 -40.09 20.40
C ASP A 287 6.40 -40.09 20.89
N SER A 288 6.00 -41.18 21.48
CA SER A 288 4.66 -41.39 22.06
C SER A 288 4.61 -40.84 23.51
N ASN A 289 5.75 -40.57 24.13
CA ASN A 289 5.84 -40.12 25.53
C ASN A 289 6.95 -39.05 25.70
N PRO A 290 6.74 -37.80 25.28
CA PRO A 290 7.76 -36.74 25.32
C PRO A 290 8.16 -36.26 26.73
N GLY A 291 7.65 -36.89 27.80
CA GLY A 291 7.89 -36.57 29.19
C GLY A 291 8.59 -37.68 30.01
N GLY A 292 9.21 -38.65 29.34
CA GLY A 292 10.01 -39.70 29.95
C GLY A 292 11.46 -39.31 30.16
#